data_1872c451a1983bf14ad637190f1d04ee
#
_entry.id   1872c451a1983bf14ad637190f1d04ee
#
_cell.length_a   1.000
_cell.length_b   1.000
_cell.length_c   1.000
_cell.angle_alpha   90.00
_cell.angle_beta   90.00
_cell.angle_gamma   90.00
#
_symmetry.space_group_name_H-M   'P 1'
#
loop_
_entity.id
_entity.type
_entity.pdbx_description
1 polymer ?
#
loop_
_entity_poly.entity_id
_entity_poly.type
_entity_poly.pdbx_seq_one_letter_code
_entity_poly.pdbx_strand_id
1 'polypeptide(L)'
;ACAALAAISLLDIDWDVALKAIEDVIFPPRRLTLKRGINDSILVDDSYNANPDSVKLALDEISRVGDFIKIFIAGEMRELGKNEKDYHQEVLKYAKDKVDEIWCVGTLWKDSCNMKIKRISFFNNNEELLDYATTRIDNNYLVLLKGSHSSLIDVIADGLKKN
;
A
#
# COMPACT_ATOMS: atom_id res chain seq x y z
N ALA A 1 14.84 -10.01 -5.30
CA ALA A 1 16.18 -10.47 -4.91
C ALA A 1 16.26 -12.00 -4.90
N CYS A 2 15.47 -12.75 -4.08
CA CYS A 2 15.60 -14.21 -3.94
C CYS A 2 15.51 -14.99 -5.26
N ALA A 3 14.55 -14.67 -6.13
CA ALA A 3 14.42 -15.36 -7.43
C ALA A 3 15.62 -15.07 -8.35
N ALA A 4 16.17 -13.86 -8.32
CA ALA A 4 17.37 -13.50 -9.07
C ALA A 4 18.59 -14.28 -8.54
N LEU A 5 18.75 -14.35 -7.22
CA LEU A 5 19.83 -15.14 -6.59
C LEU A 5 19.72 -16.63 -6.91
N ALA A 6 18.49 -17.18 -6.89
CA ALA A 6 18.27 -18.57 -7.29
C ALA A 6 18.61 -18.82 -8.76
N ALA A 7 18.30 -17.89 -9.67
CA ALA A 7 18.71 -17.99 -11.07
C ALA A 7 20.24 -17.88 -11.22
N ILE A 8 20.87 -16.95 -10.52
CA ILE A 8 22.33 -16.75 -10.52
C ILE A 8 23.07 -18.00 -10.01
N SER A 9 22.51 -18.72 -9.01
CA SER A 9 23.12 -19.94 -8.49
C SER A 9 23.23 -21.07 -9.53
N LEU A 10 22.51 -20.98 -10.64
CA LEU A 10 22.60 -21.90 -11.77
C LEU A 10 23.57 -21.45 -12.86
N LEU A 11 24.15 -20.27 -12.70
CA LEU A 11 25.11 -19.67 -13.63
C LEU A 11 26.47 -19.61 -12.97
N ASP A 12 27.53 -19.69 -13.75
CA ASP A 12 28.92 -19.55 -13.28
C ASP A 12 29.27 -18.06 -13.11
N ILE A 13 28.58 -17.40 -12.16
CA ILE A 13 28.73 -15.99 -11.83
C ILE A 13 29.27 -15.87 -10.41
N ASP A 14 30.28 -15.03 -10.24
CA ASP A 14 30.84 -14.71 -8.95
C ASP A 14 29.79 -14.07 -8.00
N TRP A 15 29.67 -14.59 -6.78
CA TRP A 15 28.65 -14.15 -5.83
C TRP A 15 28.84 -12.71 -5.37
N ASP A 16 30.07 -12.22 -5.23
CA ASP A 16 30.32 -10.84 -4.81
C ASP A 16 29.86 -9.85 -5.90
N VAL A 17 30.06 -10.21 -7.18
CA VAL A 17 29.55 -9.45 -8.32
C VAL A 17 28.00 -9.46 -8.33
N ALA A 18 27.40 -10.63 -8.09
CA ALA A 18 25.95 -10.78 -8.07
C ALA A 18 25.31 -9.99 -6.92
N LEU A 19 25.86 -10.05 -5.72
CA LEU A 19 25.36 -9.32 -4.56
C LEU A 19 25.47 -7.81 -4.76
N LYS A 20 26.61 -7.34 -5.28
CA LYS A 20 26.79 -5.92 -5.58
C LYS A 20 25.79 -5.43 -6.64
N ALA A 21 25.54 -6.21 -7.69
CA ALA A 21 24.53 -5.87 -8.69
C ALA A 21 23.11 -5.78 -8.10
N ILE A 22 22.80 -6.57 -7.07
CA ILE A 22 21.50 -6.49 -6.37
C ILE A 22 21.40 -5.23 -5.48
N GLU A 23 22.49 -4.80 -4.86
CA GLU A 23 22.53 -3.55 -4.08
C GLU A 23 22.28 -2.33 -4.98
N ASP A 24 22.76 -2.37 -6.22
CA ASP A 24 22.62 -1.30 -7.21
C ASP A 24 21.26 -1.32 -7.96
N VAL A 25 20.37 -2.27 -7.65
CA VAL A 25 19.06 -2.36 -8.32
C VAL A 25 18.17 -1.16 -7.99
N ILE A 26 17.82 -0.40 -9.01
CA ILE A 26 16.80 0.64 -8.91
C ILE A 26 15.43 -0.04 -8.96
N PHE A 27 14.71 -0.01 -7.84
CA PHE A 27 13.35 -0.54 -7.79
C PHE A 27 12.40 0.33 -8.63
N PRO A 28 11.45 -0.29 -9.36
CA PRO A 28 10.42 0.47 -10.04
C PRO A 28 9.67 1.37 -9.05
N PRO A 29 9.31 2.59 -9.45
CA PRO A 29 8.54 3.49 -8.59
C PRO A 29 7.18 2.87 -8.20
N ARG A 30 6.61 3.34 -7.08
CA ARG A 30 5.30 2.90 -6.59
C ARG A 30 5.21 1.41 -6.21
N ARG A 31 6.34 0.83 -5.81
CA ARG A 31 6.44 -0.54 -5.25
C ARG A 31 7.14 -0.47 -3.90
N LEU A 32 6.36 -0.32 -2.82
CA LEU A 32 6.83 -0.10 -1.44
C LEU A 32 7.87 1.03 -1.35
N THR A 33 7.69 2.09 -2.13
CA THR A 33 8.61 3.21 -2.19
C THR A 33 8.37 4.14 -1.00
N LEU A 34 9.40 4.35 -0.18
CA LEU A 34 9.34 5.30 0.93
C LEU A 34 9.47 6.73 0.41
N LYS A 35 8.58 7.61 0.86
CA LYS A 35 8.57 9.05 0.53
C LYS A 35 8.31 9.86 1.78
N ARG A 36 8.83 11.09 1.83
CA ARG A 36 8.36 12.09 2.81
C ARG A 36 7.01 12.64 2.36
N GLY A 37 6.04 12.58 3.25
CA GLY A 37 4.73 13.16 3.05
C GLY A 37 4.59 14.57 3.63
N ILE A 38 3.41 15.15 3.43
CA ILE A 38 3.01 16.42 4.07
C ILE A 38 3.20 16.33 5.59
N ASN A 39 3.46 17.47 6.20
CA ASN A 39 3.63 17.61 7.65
C ASN A 39 4.65 16.60 8.25
N ASP A 40 5.68 16.23 7.47
CA ASP A 40 6.73 15.28 7.83
C ASP A 40 6.26 13.84 8.11
N SER A 41 5.08 13.46 7.63
CA SER A 41 4.61 12.08 7.63
C SER A 41 5.49 11.15 6.77
N ILE A 42 5.35 9.85 6.99
CA ILE A 42 6.00 8.83 6.17
C ILE A 42 4.97 8.19 5.25
N LEU A 43 5.22 8.23 3.95
CA LEU A 43 4.40 7.55 2.95
C LEU A 43 5.11 6.29 2.46
N VAL A 44 4.38 5.19 2.41
CA VAL A 44 4.77 3.94 1.75
C VAL A 44 3.92 3.83 0.49
N ASP A 45 4.48 4.29 -0.63
CA ASP A 45 3.80 4.28 -1.90
C ASP A 45 3.95 2.90 -2.58
N ASP A 46 2.88 2.12 -2.57
CA ASP A 46 2.73 0.82 -3.25
C ASP A 46 1.53 0.85 -4.21
N SER A 47 1.35 2.00 -4.86
CA SER A 47 0.18 2.31 -5.69
C SER A 47 0.24 1.79 -7.13
N TYR A 48 1.27 1.00 -7.49
CA TYR A 48 1.39 0.48 -8.85
C TYR A 48 0.28 -0.52 -9.20
N ASN A 49 0.01 -1.49 -8.33
CA ASN A 49 -1.06 -2.47 -8.49
C ASN A 49 -1.41 -3.12 -7.14
N ALA A 50 -2.60 -3.75 -7.07
CA ALA A 50 -3.06 -4.44 -5.87
C ALA A 50 -3.79 -5.74 -6.19
N ASN A 51 -3.45 -6.78 -5.42
CA ASN A 51 -4.21 -8.00 -5.26
C ASN A 51 -4.20 -8.40 -3.77
N PRO A 52 -5.07 -9.32 -3.32
CA PRO A 52 -5.21 -9.64 -1.90
C PRO A 52 -3.89 -10.01 -1.21
N ASP A 53 -3.06 -10.85 -1.85
CA ASP A 53 -1.82 -11.32 -1.25
C ASP A 53 -0.78 -10.20 -1.13
N SER A 54 -0.64 -9.38 -2.18
CA SER A 54 0.30 -8.25 -2.15
C SER A 54 -0.12 -7.17 -1.16
N VAL A 55 -1.42 -6.96 -0.93
CA VAL A 55 -1.93 -6.04 0.09
C VAL A 55 -1.63 -6.57 1.48
N LYS A 56 -1.87 -7.86 1.75
CA LYS A 56 -1.56 -8.47 3.06
C LYS A 56 -0.07 -8.39 3.38
N LEU A 57 0.81 -8.67 2.40
CA LEU A 57 2.26 -8.54 2.58
C LEU A 57 2.67 -7.11 2.93
N ALA A 58 2.13 -6.11 2.22
CA ALA A 58 2.42 -4.71 2.52
C ALA A 58 1.92 -4.30 3.92
N LEU A 59 0.74 -4.78 4.32
CA LEU A 59 0.19 -4.55 5.66
C LEU A 59 1.06 -5.20 6.75
N ASP A 60 1.59 -6.39 6.52
CA ASP A 60 2.50 -7.06 7.44
C ASP A 60 3.80 -6.25 7.62
N GLU A 61 4.35 -5.72 6.54
CA GLU A 61 5.57 -4.91 6.62
C GLU A 61 5.35 -3.64 7.44
N ILE A 62 4.29 -2.86 7.16
CA ILE A 62 4.04 -1.62 7.91
C ILE A 62 3.63 -1.89 9.37
N SER A 63 2.97 -3.03 9.64
CA SER A 63 2.55 -3.37 11.01
C SER A 63 3.71 -3.56 11.98
N ARG A 64 4.90 -3.92 11.47
CA ARG A 64 6.13 -4.13 12.24
C ARG A 64 6.87 -2.83 12.58
N VAL A 65 6.53 -1.74 11.90
CA VAL A 65 7.16 -0.44 12.15
C VAL A 65 6.57 0.12 13.45
N GLY A 66 7.42 0.42 14.44
CA GLY A 66 6.98 0.97 15.73
C GLY A 66 6.67 2.48 15.65
N ASP A 67 6.06 2.99 16.72
CA ASP A 67 5.93 4.42 17.06
C ASP A 67 5.18 5.32 16.07
N PHE A 68 4.35 4.76 15.18
CA PHE A 68 3.53 5.50 14.24
C PHE A 68 2.05 5.10 14.33
N ILE A 69 1.16 6.06 14.10
CA ILE A 69 -0.23 5.79 13.77
C ILE A 69 -0.27 5.33 12.30
N LYS A 70 -0.70 4.10 12.08
CA LYS A 70 -0.68 3.46 10.77
C LYS A 70 -2.02 3.65 10.06
N ILE A 71 -1.96 4.22 8.86
CA ILE A 71 -3.11 4.35 7.98
C ILE A 71 -2.89 3.48 6.74
N PHE A 72 -3.93 2.74 6.37
CA PHE A 72 -4.01 2.10 5.06
C PHE A 72 -4.99 2.87 4.17
N ILE A 73 -4.47 3.56 3.15
CA ILE A 73 -5.26 4.14 2.06
C ILE A 73 -5.45 3.07 0.99
N ALA A 74 -6.68 2.58 0.89
CA ALA A 74 -7.05 1.43 0.08
C ALA A 74 -7.79 1.87 -1.19
N GLY A 75 -7.13 1.80 -2.34
CA GLY A 75 -7.77 1.82 -3.64
C GLY A 75 -8.36 0.46 -4.00
N GLU A 76 -9.37 0.44 -4.86
CA GLU A 76 -9.99 -0.82 -5.27
C GLU A 76 -9.00 -1.77 -5.92
N MET A 77 -9.16 -3.06 -5.65
CA MET A 77 -8.46 -4.13 -6.34
C MET A 77 -9.29 -4.59 -7.54
N ARG A 78 -8.72 -4.54 -8.72
CA ARG A 78 -9.38 -4.92 -9.98
C ARG A 78 -8.85 -6.24 -10.50
N GLU A 79 -9.50 -6.78 -11.54
CA GLU A 79 -9.12 -8.03 -12.22
C GLU A 79 -9.21 -9.28 -11.32
N LEU A 80 -10.04 -9.25 -10.28
CA LEU A 80 -10.24 -10.35 -9.34
C LEU A 80 -11.37 -11.31 -9.75
N GLY A 81 -12.05 -11.03 -10.86
CA GLY A 81 -13.14 -11.85 -11.37
C GLY A 81 -14.40 -11.82 -10.49
N LYS A 82 -15.17 -12.91 -10.49
CA LYS A 82 -16.48 -12.97 -9.84
C LYS A 82 -16.44 -12.81 -8.31
N ASN A 83 -15.31 -13.07 -7.69
CA ASN A 83 -15.14 -13.06 -6.23
C ASN A 83 -14.54 -11.74 -5.71
N GLU A 84 -14.56 -10.69 -6.51
CA GLU A 84 -13.92 -9.41 -6.13
C GLU A 84 -14.42 -8.86 -4.79
N LYS A 85 -15.72 -8.98 -4.49
CA LYS A 85 -16.28 -8.53 -3.20
C LYS A 85 -15.76 -9.34 -2.02
N ASP A 86 -15.63 -10.64 -2.18
CA ASP A 86 -15.12 -11.52 -1.13
C ASP A 86 -13.65 -11.22 -0.82
N TYR A 87 -12.85 -10.96 -1.85
CA TYR A 87 -11.46 -10.55 -1.69
C TYR A 87 -11.29 -9.19 -1.01
N HIS A 88 -12.14 -8.19 -1.36
CA HIS A 88 -12.15 -6.91 -0.66
C HIS A 88 -12.52 -7.09 0.81
N GLN A 89 -13.53 -7.90 1.12
CA GLN A 89 -13.92 -8.22 2.49
C GLN A 89 -12.79 -8.92 3.27
N GLU A 90 -12.12 -9.87 2.63
CA GLU A 90 -10.99 -10.59 3.21
C GLU A 90 -9.85 -9.64 3.60
N VAL A 91 -9.50 -8.72 2.70
CA VAL A 91 -8.48 -7.69 2.96
C VAL A 91 -8.89 -6.77 4.09
N LEU A 92 -10.15 -6.32 4.16
CA LEU A 92 -10.63 -5.50 5.28
C LEU A 92 -10.54 -6.24 6.63
N LYS A 93 -10.89 -7.53 6.64
CA LYS A 93 -10.74 -8.38 7.84
C LYS A 93 -9.30 -8.49 8.30
N TYR A 94 -8.38 -8.55 7.35
CA TYR A 94 -6.95 -8.63 7.64
C TYR A 94 -6.39 -7.29 8.11
N ALA A 95 -6.71 -6.21 7.41
CA ALA A 95 -6.19 -4.87 7.66
C ALA A 95 -6.57 -4.32 9.04
N LYS A 96 -7.79 -4.61 9.54
CA LYS A 96 -8.29 -4.10 10.82
C LYS A 96 -7.40 -4.43 12.03
N ASP A 97 -6.61 -5.52 11.95
CA ASP A 97 -5.72 -5.98 13.01
C ASP A 97 -4.25 -5.58 12.75
N LYS A 98 -3.97 -4.87 11.65
CA LYS A 98 -2.62 -4.49 11.22
C LYS A 98 -2.36 -2.98 11.25
N VAL A 99 -3.42 -2.18 11.13
CA VAL A 99 -3.33 -0.72 11.07
C VAL A 99 -4.33 -0.06 12.02
N ASP A 100 -4.10 1.19 12.34
CA ASP A 100 -4.97 1.96 13.23
C ASP A 100 -6.20 2.50 12.50
N GLU A 101 -6.06 2.90 11.25
CA GLU A 101 -7.15 3.43 10.43
C GLU A 101 -7.10 2.85 9.01
N ILE A 102 -8.28 2.66 8.41
CA ILE A 102 -8.44 2.23 7.02
C ILE A 102 -9.27 3.28 6.28
N TRP A 103 -8.73 3.85 5.23
CA TRP A 103 -9.38 4.84 4.39
C TRP A 103 -9.56 4.27 2.99
N CYS A 104 -10.79 3.93 2.65
CA CYS A 104 -11.13 3.25 1.41
C CYS A 104 -11.70 4.22 0.39
N VAL A 105 -11.25 4.16 -0.85
CA VAL A 105 -11.84 4.88 -1.97
C VAL A 105 -12.40 3.93 -3.01
N GLY A 106 -13.64 4.19 -3.42
CA GLY A 106 -14.37 3.38 -4.39
C GLY A 106 -15.51 2.56 -3.77
N THR A 107 -16.48 2.22 -4.60
CA THR A 107 -17.74 1.60 -4.18
C THR A 107 -17.60 0.15 -3.76
N LEU A 108 -16.64 -0.59 -4.35
CA LEU A 108 -16.41 -2.00 -4.03
C LEU A 108 -16.05 -2.23 -2.56
N TRP A 109 -15.30 -1.32 -1.95
CA TRP A 109 -14.96 -1.40 -0.53
C TRP A 109 -16.19 -1.29 0.36
N LYS A 110 -17.05 -0.30 0.08
CA LYS A 110 -18.29 -0.07 0.83
C LYS A 110 -19.25 -1.24 0.67
N ASP A 111 -19.41 -1.74 -0.55
CA ASP A 111 -20.29 -2.87 -0.89
C ASP A 111 -19.79 -4.20 -0.29
N SER A 112 -18.50 -4.32 -0.06
CA SER A 112 -17.86 -5.53 0.48
C SER A 112 -17.81 -5.51 2.01
N CYS A 113 -18.00 -4.36 2.65
CA CYS A 113 -17.91 -4.21 4.09
C CYS A 113 -19.21 -4.63 4.79
N ASN A 114 -19.32 -5.89 5.17
CA ASN A 114 -20.47 -6.43 5.92
C ASN A 114 -20.21 -6.53 7.43
N MET A 115 -19.19 -5.89 7.96
CA MET A 115 -18.79 -5.95 9.36
C MET A 115 -18.58 -4.57 9.95
N LYS A 116 -18.73 -4.48 11.28
CA LYS A 116 -18.35 -3.27 12.01
C LYS A 116 -16.84 -3.26 12.23
N ILE A 117 -16.14 -2.40 11.49
CA ILE A 117 -14.71 -2.11 11.70
C ILE A 117 -14.64 -0.72 12.35
N LYS A 118 -13.97 -0.65 13.50
CA LYS A 118 -13.65 0.65 14.11
C LYS A 118 -12.61 1.35 13.23
N ARG A 119 -12.78 2.66 13.04
CA ARG A 119 -11.81 3.50 12.30
C ARG A 119 -11.64 3.11 10.82
N ILE A 120 -12.76 2.79 10.16
CA ILE A 120 -12.83 2.72 8.71
C ILE A 120 -13.62 3.91 8.16
N SER A 121 -13.11 4.53 7.11
CA SER A 121 -13.77 5.61 6.38
C SER A 121 -13.88 5.26 4.90
N PHE A 122 -15.00 5.63 4.28
CA PHE A 122 -15.25 5.38 2.86
C PHE A 122 -15.40 6.72 2.14
N PHE A 123 -14.69 6.87 1.05
CA PHE A 123 -14.66 8.06 0.20
C PHE A 123 -15.18 7.71 -1.19
N ASN A 124 -15.92 8.63 -1.81
CA ASN A 124 -16.50 8.40 -3.13
C ASN A 124 -15.48 8.52 -4.25
N ASN A 125 -14.46 9.36 -4.06
CA ASN A 125 -13.40 9.61 -5.03
C ASN A 125 -12.09 10.01 -4.34
N ASN A 126 -11.02 10.11 -5.13
CA ASN A 126 -9.68 10.42 -4.66
C ASN A 126 -9.55 11.87 -4.14
N GLU A 127 -10.31 12.81 -4.70
CA GLU A 127 -10.30 14.22 -4.28
C GLU A 127 -10.82 14.36 -2.85
N GLU A 128 -12.00 13.78 -2.56
CA GLU A 128 -12.58 13.76 -1.22
C GLU A 128 -11.61 13.15 -0.18
N LEU A 129 -10.95 12.03 -0.55
CA LEU A 129 -9.99 11.40 0.33
C LEU A 129 -8.74 12.27 0.52
N LEU A 130 -8.21 12.89 -0.53
CA LEU A 130 -7.03 13.75 -0.47
C LEU A 130 -7.29 14.97 0.42
N ASP A 131 -8.44 15.63 0.27
CA ASP A 131 -8.83 16.76 1.11
C ASP A 131 -8.91 16.36 2.58
N TYR A 132 -9.51 15.21 2.87
CA TYR A 132 -9.58 14.67 4.22
C TYR A 132 -8.19 14.36 4.79
N ALA A 133 -7.33 13.72 4.00
CA ALA A 133 -6.00 13.31 4.41
C ALA A 133 -5.10 14.51 4.73
N THR A 134 -5.17 15.58 3.93
CA THR A 134 -4.36 16.79 4.14
C THR A 134 -4.64 17.50 5.46
N THR A 135 -5.85 17.36 6.00
CA THR A 135 -6.24 17.96 7.29
C THR A 135 -5.90 17.10 8.50
N ARG A 136 -5.62 15.80 8.32
CA ARG A 136 -5.43 14.84 9.42
C ARG A 136 -4.01 14.34 9.60
N ILE A 137 -3.28 14.19 8.50
CA ILE A 137 -1.95 13.57 8.52
C ILE A 137 -0.92 14.55 9.07
N ASP A 138 -0.15 14.10 10.07
CA ASP A 138 0.99 14.80 10.64
C ASP A 138 2.23 13.88 10.75
N ASN A 139 3.27 14.34 11.44
CA ASN A 139 4.55 13.64 11.55
C ASN A 139 4.49 12.29 12.32
N ASN A 140 3.39 11.99 12.99
CA ASN A 140 3.21 10.72 13.72
C ASN A 140 2.62 9.62 12.82
N TYR A 141 2.33 9.91 11.56
CA TYR A 141 1.64 8.98 10.67
C TYR A 141 2.58 8.25 9.71
N LEU A 142 2.34 6.94 9.61
CA LEU A 142 2.86 6.06 8.56
C LEU A 142 1.69 5.65 7.66
N VAL A 143 1.73 6.05 6.40
CA VAL A 143 0.62 5.90 5.46
C VAL A 143 1.00 4.93 4.36
N LEU A 144 0.35 3.77 4.31
CA LEU A 144 0.42 2.85 3.17
C LEU A 144 -0.61 3.23 2.13
N LEU A 145 -0.19 3.48 0.90
CA LEU A 145 -1.06 3.73 -0.24
C LEU A 145 -0.99 2.56 -1.21
N LYS A 146 -2.11 1.84 -1.41
CA LYS A 146 -2.13 0.69 -2.31
C LYS A 146 -3.50 0.51 -2.96
N GLY A 147 -3.49 0.28 -4.27
CA GLY A 147 -4.66 0.04 -5.10
C GLY A 147 -4.25 -0.46 -6.49
N SER A 148 -5.20 -0.94 -7.26
CA SER A 148 -4.97 -1.22 -8.68
C SER A 148 -4.66 0.07 -9.42
N HIS A 149 -3.94 -0.02 -10.52
CA HIS A 149 -3.59 1.14 -11.35
C HIS A 149 -4.81 1.99 -11.73
N SER A 150 -5.92 1.34 -12.07
CA SER A 150 -7.18 2.01 -12.43
C SER A 150 -7.88 2.71 -11.26
N SER A 151 -7.49 2.46 -10.02
CA SER A 151 -8.00 3.19 -8.85
C SER A 151 -7.37 4.56 -8.65
N LEU A 152 -6.29 4.85 -9.39
CA LEU A 152 -5.58 6.14 -9.37
C LEU A 152 -5.12 6.58 -7.97
N ILE A 153 -4.76 5.64 -7.10
CA ILE A 153 -4.23 5.93 -5.76
C ILE A 153 -2.90 6.67 -5.82
N ASP A 154 -2.19 6.55 -6.91
CA ASP A 154 -0.97 7.31 -7.19
C ASP A 154 -1.20 8.82 -7.20
N VAL A 155 -2.37 9.31 -7.59
CA VAL A 155 -2.74 10.73 -7.49
C VAL A 155 -2.74 11.19 -6.04
N ILE A 156 -3.25 10.35 -5.12
CA ILE A 156 -3.22 10.65 -3.68
C ILE A 156 -1.77 10.62 -3.16
N ALA A 157 -0.99 9.62 -3.57
CA ALA A 157 0.42 9.51 -3.17
C ALA A 157 1.25 10.73 -3.60
N ASP A 158 1.00 11.24 -4.81
CA ASP A 158 1.66 12.43 -5.33
C ASP A 158 1.14 13.73 -4.64
N GLY A 159 -0.17 13.80 -4.34
CA GLY A 159 -0.77 14.94 -3.62
C GLY A 159 -0.36 15.04 -2.15
N LEU A 160 -0.05 13.90 -1.51
CA LEU A 160 0.43 13.86 -0.12
C LEU A 160 1.96 13.97 -0.01
N LYS A 161 2.69 13.95 -1.12
CA LYS A 161 4.15 14.07 -1.11
C LYS A 161 4.57 15.47 -0.67
N LYS A 162 5.56 15.56 0.21
CA LYS A 162 6.22 16.82 0.54
C LYS A 162 7.03 17.32 -0.68
N ASN A 163 6.77 18.53 -1.11
CA ASN A 163 7.54 19.23 -2.15
C ASN A 163 8.94 19.59 -1.67
#